data_da500e01cd92934669e8c8cfb3bb6c9b
#
_entry.id   da500e01cd92934669e8c8cfb3bb6c9b
#
_cell.length_a   1.000
_cell.length_b   1.000
_cell.length_c   1.000
_cell.angle_alpha   90.00
_cell.angle_beta   90.00
_cell.angle_gamma   90.00
#
_symmetry.space_group_name_H-M   'P 1'
#
loop_
_entity.id
_entity.type
_entity.pdbx_description
1 polymer ?
#
loop_
_entity_poly.entity_id
_entity_poly.type
_entity_poly.pdbx_seq_one_letter_code
_entity_poly.pdbx_strand_id
1 'polypeptide(L)'
;MRRTLLRTFALVTALTLTAFSAANAGPPWIAIEYPANPCDRTSRDAFLTVRTYHHGDLMTKTVTGTAEGVVNGKRQSMRLDIRPGSQPGMYAVRWQRPAAGRWVLVISSGTAGVAEATAIVEISATGGVAGVTVPTRAVGGGWISPRAVAAAEIDGLLQGRAIASSGVQSANR
;
A
#
# COMPACT_ATOMS: atom_id res chain seq x y z
N MET A 1 56.91 -20.87 -10.17
CA MET A 1 55.72 -21.36 -9.47
C MET A 1 55.01 -20.29 -8.56
N ARG A 2 55.70 -19.36 -7.90
CA ARG A 2 55.06 -18.32 -7.02
C ARG A 2 54.16 -17.30 -7.75
N ARG A 3 54.44 -16.96 -9.01
CA ARG A 3 53.65 -15.96 -9.78
C ARG A 3 52.31 -16.49 -10.29
N THR A 4 52.19 -17.79 -10.50
CA THR A 4 50.93 -18.43 -10.95
C THR A 4 49.92 -18.55 -9.80
N LEU A 5 50.38 -18.85 -8.59
CA LEU A 5 49.54 -18.92 -7.38
C LEU A 5 48.92 -17.58 -7.01
N LEU A 6 49.66 -16.46 -7.16
CA LEU A 6 49.15 -15.11 -6.90
C LEU A 6 48.07 -14.70 -7.90
N ARG A 7 48.15 -15.10 -9.16
CA ARG A 7 47.15 -14.79 -10.18
C ARG A 7 45.84 -15.57 -9.98
N THR A 8 45.95 -16.82 -9.54
CA THR A 8 44.76 -17.65 -9.25
C THR A 8 44.04 -17.16 -8.02
N PHE A 9 44.76 -16.68 -6.98
CA PHE A 9 44.15 -16.14 -5.78
C PHE A 9 43.43 -14.81 -6.05
N ALA A 10 43.99 -13.94 -6.88
CA ALA A 10 43.36 -12.67 -7.27
C ALA A 10 42.08 -12.89 -8.10
N LEU A 11 42.04 -13.93 -8.94
CA LEU A 11 40.89 -14.24 -9.77
C LEU A 11 39.71 -14.81 -8.91
N VAL A 12 40.02 -15.65 -7.92
CA VAL A 12 39.03 -16.25 -7.02
C VAL A 12 38.43 -15.15 -6.09
N THR A 13 39.30 -14.22 -5.62
CA THR A 13 38.83 -13.12 -4.77
C THR A 13 37.93 -12.12 -5.54
N ALA A 14 38.21 -11.88 -6.82
CA ALA A 14 37.38 -11.02 -7.65
C ALA A 14 36.02 -11.67 -7.98
N LEU A 15 35.94 -13.01 -8.11
CA LEU A 15 34.69 -13.71 -8.38
C LEU A 15 33.76 -13.80 -7.16
N THR A 16 34.29 -13.77 -5.95
CA THR A 16 33.50 -13.81 -4.73
C THR A 16 32.90 -12.45 -4.34
N LEU A 17 33.41 -11.34 -4.85
CA LEU A 17 32.88 -10.01 -4.59
C LEU A 17 31.64 -9.64 -5.43
N THR A 18 31.34 -10.40 -6.49
CA THR A 18 30.17 -10.14 -7.33
C THR A 18 28.89 -10.84 -6.88
N ALA A 19 28.94 -11.65 -5.82
CA ALA A 19 27.79 -12.45 -5.36
C ALA A 19 26.90 -11.76 -4.30
N PHE A 20 27.17 -10.52 -3.90
CA PHE A 20 26.43 -9.83 -2.83
C PHE A 20 25.52 -8.69 -3.32
N SER A 21 24.92 -8.85 -4.46
CA SER A 21 23.78 -8.01 -4.85
C SER A 21 22.54 -8.86 -5.05
N ALA A 22 22.20 -9.69 -4.07
CA ALA A 22 20.81 -10.09 -3.91
C ALA A 22 20.07 -8.83 -3.46
N ALA A 23 19.62 -8.03 -4.42
CA ALA A 23 18.78 -6.89 -4.17
C ALA A 23 17.61 -7.36 -3.30
N ASN A 24 17.48 -6.81 -2.11
CA ASN A 24 16.27 -6.91 -1.30
C ASN A 24 15.15 -6.17 -2.04
N ALA A 25 14.68 -6.79 -3.12
CA ALA A 25 13.60 -6.29 -3.94
C ALA A 25 12.28 -6.52 -3.18
N GLY A 26 11.98 -5.65 -2.23
CA GLY A 26 10.68 -5.66 -1.56
C GLY A 26 9.57 -5.38 -2.58
N PRO A 27 8.37 -5.97 -2.40
CA PRO A 27 7.23 -5.70 -3.26
C PRO A 27 6.82 -4.23 -3.17
N PRO A 28 6.14 -3.68 -4.20
CA PRO A 28 5.50 -2.38 -4.09
C PRO A 28 4.53 -2.37 -2.91
N TRP A 29 4.49 -1.27 -2.16
CA TRP A 29 3.67 -1.14 -0.95
C TRP A 29 2.93 0.19 -0.93
N ILE A 30 1.82 0.23 -0.21
CA ILE A 30 1.04 1.43 0.07
C ILE A 30 0.82 1.56 1.57
N ALA A 31 1.01 2.76 2.11
CA ALA A 31 0.74 3.07 3.51
C ALA A 31 -0.22 4.24 3.63
N ILE A 32 -1.05 4.21 4.65
CA ILE A 32 -2.03 5.25 4.99
C ILE A 32 -1.61 5.90 6.29
N GLU A 33 -1.55 7.22 6.29
CA GLU A 33 -1.30 8.05 7.47
C GLU A 33 -2.58 8.82 7.81
N TYR A 34 -3.07 8.62 9.03
CA TYR A 34 -4.26 9.29 9.56
C TYR A 34 -4.07 9.63 11.04
N PRO A 35 -4.40 10.86 11.47
CA PRO A 35 -4.79 11.98 10.65
C PRO A 35 -3.66 12.48 9.76
N ALA A 36 -3.99 13.22 8.69
CA ALA A 36 -2.99 13.90 7.87
C ALA A 36 -2.20 14.90 8.72
N ASN A 37 -0.91 15.08 8.40
CA ASN A 37 -0.05 16.01 9.14
C ASN A 37 -0.51 17.48 8.93
N PRO A 38 -0.99 18.18 9.97
CA PRO A 38 -1.50 19.54 9.83
C PRO A 38 -0.39 20.58 9.55
N CYS A 39 0.87 20.23 9.83
CA CYS A 39 2.01 21.10 9.57
C CYS A 39 2.49 21.06 8.11
N ASP A 40 2.10 20.03 7.35
CA ASP A 40 2.38 19.95 5.92
C ASP A 40 1.31 20.71 5.14
N ARG A 41 1.72 21.80 4.47
CA ARG A 41 0.81 22.66 3.70
C ARG A 41 0.08 21.93 2.58
N THR A 42 0.68 20.88 2.02
CA THR A 42 0.09 20.11 0.90
C THR A 42 -0.99 19.16 1.37
N SER A 43 -0.97 18.75 2.65
CA SER A 43 -1.92 17.82 3.25
C SER A 43 -2.81 18.43 4.35
N ARG A 44 -2.70 19.73 4.61
CA ARG A 44 -3.45 20.40 5.70
C ARG A 44 -4.95 20.14 5.69
N ASP A 45 -5.56 20.14 4.49
CA ASP A 45 -7.02 19.93 4.32
C ASP A 45 -7.32 18.50 3.85
N ALA A 46 -6.35 17.59 3.93
CA ALA A 46 -6.53 16.21 3.55
C ALA A 46 -7.23 15.44 4.67
N PHE A 47 -8.09 14.52 4.30
CA PHE A 47 -8.66 13.55 5.24
C PHE A 47 -7.58 12.58 5.73
N LEU A 48 -6.73 12.09 4.81
CA LEU A 48 -5.58 11.24 5.10
C LEU A 48 -4.47 11.47 4.06
N THR A 49 -3.29 10.92 4.35
CA THR A 49 -2.15 10.90 3.43
C THR A 49 -1.85 9.47 3.00
N VAL A 50 -1.49 9.31 1.73
CA VAL A 50 -1.04 8.04 1.14
C VAL A 50 0.44 8.14 0.87
N ARG A 51 1.19 7.08 1.19
CA ARG A 51 2.59 6.93 0.80
C ARG A 51 2.75 5.67 -0.04
N THR A 52 3.46 5.79 -1.14
CA THR A 52 3.77 4.66 -2.02
C THR A 52 5.25 4.33 -1.97
N TYR A 53 5.55 3.05 -1.85
CA TYR A 53 6.91 2.54 -1.67
C TYR A 53 7.24 1.50 -2.73
N HIS A 54 8.52 1.40 -3.03
CA HIS A 54 9.10 0.28 -3.75
C HIS A 54 10.49 0.02 -3.17
N HIS A 55 10.79 -1.21 -2.79
CA HIS A 55 12.04 -1.60 -2.11
C HIS A 55 12.30 -0.85 -0.79
N GLY A 56 11.25 -0.35 -0.12
CA GLY A 56 11.36 0.43 1.11
C GLY A 56 11.51 1.93 0.91
N ASP A 57 11.80 2.40 -0.29
CA ASP A 57 11.93 3.81 -0.61
C ASP A 57 10.62 4.41 -1.12
N LEU A 58 10.38 5.69 -0.81
CA LEU A 58 9.26 6.43 -1.38
C LEU A 58 9.42 6.52 -2.91
N MET A 59 8.40 6.11 -3.64
CA MET A 59 8.40 6.13 -5.10
C MET A 59 7.10 6.71 -5.64
N THR A 60 7.22 7.61 -6.61
CA THR A 60 6.05 8.14 -7.33
C THR A 60 5.38 7.04 -8.14
N LYS A 61 4.13 6.76 -7.83
CA LYS A 61 3.24 5.82 -8.52
C LYS A 61 1.95 6.54 -8.90
N THR A 62 1.20 6.01 -9.85
CA THR A 62 -0.16 6.48 -10.06
C THR A 62 -1.03 6.03 -8.89
N VAL A 63 -1.66 6.98 -8.21
CA VAL A 63 -2.60 6.68 -7.11
C VAL A 63 -4.01 7.06 -7.54
N THR A 64 -4.91 6.12 -7.42
CA THR A 64 -6.35 6.31 -7.70
C THR A 64 -7.17 5.78 -6.53
N GLY A 65 -8.40 6.24 -6.40
CA GLY A 65 -9.24 5.74 -5.32
C GLY A 65 -10.70 6.13 -5.47
N THR A 66 -11.53 5.34 -4.79
CA THR A 66 -12.96 5.58 -4.67
C THR A 66 -13.40 5.48 -3.21
N ALA A 67 -14.43 6.23 -2.84
CA ALA A 67 -15.20 6.01 -1.64
C ALA A 67 -16.42 5.17 -2.02
N GLU A 68 -16.51 3.99 -1.45
CA GLU A 68 -17.58 3.04 -1.67
C GLU A 68 -18.50 3.02 -0.47
N GLY A 69 -19.81 3.11 -0.69
CA GLY A 69 -20.76 3.21 0.41
C GLY A 69 -22.09 2.55 0.16
N VAL A 70 -22.85 2.35 1.24
CA VAL A 70 -24.27 1.96 1.18
C VAL A 70 -25.05 3.00 1.96
N VAL A 71 -25.95 3.69 1.25
CA VAL A 71 -26.85 4.71 1.79
C VAL A 71 -28.28 4.30 1.50
N ASN A 72 -29.11 4.18 2.53
CA ASN A 72 -30.50 3.73 2.40
C ASN A 72 -30.63 2.43 1.57
N GLY A 73 -29.72 1.48 1.81
CA GLY A 73 -29.68 0.19 1.09
C GLY A 73 -29.17 0.24 -0.36
N LYS A 74 -28.79 1.41 -0.87
CA LYS A 74 -28.27 1.58 -2.23
C LYS A 74 -26.77 1.76 -2.23
N ARG A 75 -26.07 1.03 -3.11
CA ARG A 75 -24.65 1.19 -3.37
C ARG A 75 -24.36 2.56 -3.98
N GLN A 76 -23.34 3.21 -3.49
CA GLN A 76 -22.79 4.46 -4.01
C GLN A 76 -21.29 4.35 -4.16
N SER A 77 -20.75 4.96 -5.21
CA SER A 77 -19.31 5.06 -5.46
C SER A 77 -18.98 6.48 -5.85
N MET A 78 -17.95 7.05 -5.23
CA MET A 78 -17.48 8.39 -5.49
C MET A 78 -15.97 8.37 -5.68
N ARG A 79 -15.48 9.06 -6.71
CA ARG A 79 -14.04 9.22 -6.92
C ARG A 79 -13.44 10.11 -5.82
N LEU A 80 -12.28 9.71 -5.29
CA LEU A 80 -11.51 10.51 -4.34
C LEU A 80 -10.73 11.61 -5.07
N ASP A 81 -10.65 12.81 -4.46
CA ASP A 81 -9.71 13.86 -4.89
C ASP A 81 -8.34 13.57 -4.29
N ILE A 82 -7.45 13.05 -5.11
CA ILE A 82 -6.08 12.65 -4.73
C ILE A 82 -5.10 13.58 -5.42
N ARG A 83 -4.25 14.23 -4.64
CA ARG A 83 -3.29 15.22 -5.13
C ARG A 83 -1.88 14.90 -4.64
N PRO A 84 -0.83 15.21 -5.42
CA PRO A 84 0.55 15.09 -4.96
C PRO A 84 0.77 15.85 -3.65
N GLY A 85 1.54 15.23 -2.74
CA GLY A 85 1.98 15.82 -1.48
C GLY A 85 3.31 16.56 -1.61
N SER A 86 3.94 16.85 -0.46
CA SER A 86 5.20 17.59 -0.37
C SER A 86 6.43 16.84 -0.86
N GLN A 87 6.34 15.51 -0.99
CA GLN A 87 7.45 14.66 -1.42
C GLN A 87 6.99 13.69 -2.52
N PRO A 88 7.89 13.26 -3.41
CA PRO A 88 7.60 12.16 -4.33
C PRO A 88 7.08 10.93 -3.59
N GLY A 89 6.04 10.29 -4.12
CA GLY A 89 5.43 9.13 -3.46
C GLY A 89 4.48 9.45 -2.31
N MET A 90 4.25 10.73 -2.00
CA MET A 90 3.23 11.18 -1.04
C MET A 90 2.03 11.81 -1.76
N TYR A 91 0.83 11.54 -1.23
CA TYR A 91 -0.41 12.05 -1.81
C TYR A 91 -1.38 12.44 -0.70
N ALA A 92 -2.00 13.61 -0.86
CA ALA A 92 -3.10 14.09 -0.02
C ALA A 92 -4.42 13.59 -0.58
N VAL A 93 -5.22 12.91 0.23
CA VAL A 93 -6.55 12.44 -0.14
C VAL A 93 -7.59 13.33 0.54
N ARG A 94 -8.37 14.02 -0.28
CA ARG A 94 -9.48 14.85 0.20
C ARG A 94 -10.78 14.10 0.03
N TRP A 95 -11.50 14.00 1.11
CA TRP A 95 -12.80 13.36 1.13
C TRP A 95 -13.63 13.91 2.28
N GLN A 96 -14.88 14.18 2.01
CA GLN A 96 -15.87 14.54 3.00
C GLN A 96 -16.90 13.42 3.07
N ARG A 97 -17.04 12.85 4.25
CA ARG A 97 -18.00 11.79 4.47
C ARG A 97 -19.42 12.31 4.26
N PRO A 98 -20.24 11.67 3.43
CA PRO A 98 -21.68 11.93 3.40
C PRO A 98 -22.33 11.68 4.77
N ALA A 99 -23.38 12.44 5.09
CA ALA A 99 -24.03 12.43 6.41
C ALA A 99 -24.55 11.04 6.83
N ALA A 100 -24.87 10.18 5.86
CA ALA A 100 -25.45 8.86 6.12
C ALA A 100 -24.65 7.76 5.41
N GLY A 101 -24.83 6.51 5.87
CA GLY A 101 -24.28 5.33 5.24
C GLY A 101 -23.02 4.80 5.90
N ARG A 102 -22.67 3.56 5.52
CA ARG A 102 -21.39 2.93 5.80
C ARG A 102 -20.46 3.16 4.62
N TRP A 103 -19.24 3.56 4.89
CA TRP A 103 -18.28 3.92 3.85
C TRP A 103 -16.95 3.22 4.07
N VAL A 104 -16.31 2.85 2.96
CA VAL A 104 -14.91 2.43 2.90
C VAL A 104 -14.22 3.21 1.78
N LEU A 105 -12.95 3.58 1.96
CA LEU A 105 -12.13 4.12 0.90
C LEU A 105 -11.27 3.00 0.33
N VAL A 106 -11.27 2.86 -0.97
CA VAL A 106 -10.44 1.90 -1.71
C VAL A 106 -9.42 2.70 -2.49
N ILE A 107 -8.16 2.60 -2.08
CA ILE A 107 -7.07 3.41 -2.64
C ILE A 107 -6.04 2.46 -3.22
N SER A 108 -5.77 2.59 -4.51
CA SER A 108 -4.81 1.74 -5.22
C SER A 108 -3.64 2.55 -5.75
N SER A 109 -2.46 1.98 -5.65
CA SER A 109 -1.25 2.48 -6.30
C SER A 109 -0.78 1.49 -7.35
N GLY A 110 -0.17 2.01 -8.42
CA GLY A 110 0.33 1.14 -9.48
C GLY A 110 1.06 1.88 -10.58
N THR A 111 1.38 1.14 -11.62
CA THR A 111 2.07 1.64 -12.81
C THR A 111 1.25 1.30 -14.04
N ALA A 112 1.12 2.25 -14.98
CA ALA A 112 0.40 2.07 -16.25
C ALA A 112 -1.04 1.54 -16.11
N GLY A 113 -1.76 1.96 -15.05
CA GLY A 113 -3.15 1.56 -14.82
C GLY A 113 -3.34 0.17 -14.19
N VAL A 114 -2.25 -0.54 -13.87
CA VAL A 114 -2.29 -1.80 -13.15
C VAL A 114 -2.12 -1.52 -11.65
N ALA A 115 -3.09 -1.94 -10.82
CA ALA A 115 -2.98 -1.84 -9.37
C ALA A 115 -1.94 -2.83 -8.84
N GLU A 116 -0.88 -2.33 -8.22
CA GLU A 116 0.18 -3.13 -7.60
C GLU A 116 -0.08 -3.33 -6.10
N ALA A 117 -0.67 -2.33 -5.45
CA ALA A 117 -1.06 -2.39 -4.05
C ALA A 117 -2.39 -1.66 -3.83
N THR A 118 -3.22 -2.17 -2.93
CA THR A 118 -4.49 -1.54 -2.56
C THR A 118 -4.59 -1.42 -1.05
N ALA A 119 -4.95 -0.25 -0.56
CA ALA A 119 -5.33 -0.02 0.83
C ALA A 119 -6.85 0.15 0.91
N ILE A 120 -7.45 -0.47 1.92
CA ILE A 120 -8.85 -0.31 2.29
C ILE A 120 -8.88 0.43 3.61
N VAL A 121 -9.58 1.55 3.64
CA VAL A 121 -9.77 2.38 4.83
C VAL A 121 -11.23 2.31 5.24
N GLU A 122 -11.48 1.67 6.37
CA GLU A 122 -12.82 1.59 6.95
C GLU A 122 -13.15 2.90 7.68
N ILE A 123 -14.32 3.43 7.43
CA ILE A 123 -14.79 4.69 8.03
C ILE A 123 -15.75 4.39 9.18
N SER A 124 -15.44 4.94 10.34
CA SER A 124 -16.27 4.81 11.54
C SER A 124 -17.61 5.54 11.40
N ALA A 125 -18.55 5.24 12.27
CA ALA A 125 -19.82 5.95 12.35
C ALA A 125 -19.65 7.46 12.63
N THR A 126 -18.56 7.84 13.31
CA THR A 126 -18.23 9.26 13.60
C THR A 126 -17.49 9.96 12.46
N GLY A 127 -17.14 9.24 11.39
CA GLY A 127 -16.46 9.79 10.19
C GLY A 127 -14.95 9.72 10.20
N GLY A 128 -14.34 9.25 11.28
CA GLY A 128 -12.88 8.98 11.33
C GLY A 128 -12.52 7.64 10.73
N VAL A 129 -11.23 7.35 10.66
CA VAL A 129 -10.72 6.03 10.25
C VAL A 129 -10.92 5.03 11.38
N ALA A 130 -11.61 3.93 11.11
CA ALA A 130 -11.82 2.81 12.03
C ALA A 130 -10.74 1.74 11.89
N GLY A 131 -10.22 1.54 10.67
CA GLY A 131 -9.19 0.56 10.39
C GLY A 131 -8.61 0.76 8.99
N VAL A 132 -7.40 0.23 8.81
CA VAL A 132 -6.70 0.21 7.51
C VAL A 132 -6.22 -1.20 7.26
N THR A 133 -6.54 -1.75 6.10
CA THR A 133 -6.10 -3.06 5.66
C THR A 133 -5.43 -2.94 4.29
N VAL A 134 -4.23 -3.50 4.15
CA VAL A 134 -3.58 -3.72 2.85
C VAL A 134 -3.66 -5.23 2.56
N PRO A 135 -4.60 -5.67 1.72
CA PRO A 135 -4.74 -7.08 1.40
C PRO A 135 -3.49 -7.62 0.73
N THR A 136 -3.04 -8.78 1.18
CA THR A 136 -1.81 -9.41 0.70
C THR A 136 -2.09 -10.82 0.19
N ARG A 137 -1.14 -11.36 -0.55
CA ARG A 137 -1.06 -12.76 -0.95
C ARG A 137 0.34 -13.30 -0.66
N ALA A 138 0.43 -14.56 -0.34
CA ALA A 138 1.71 -15.25 -0.26
C ALA A 138 2.31 -15.36 -1.67
N VAL A 139 3.61 -15.09 -1.78
CA VAL A 139 4.42 -15.34 -2.96
C VAL A 139 5.57 -16.26 -2.56
N GLY A 140 6.18 -16.96 -3.51
CA GLY A 140 7.21 -17.96 -3.20
C GLY A 140 8.32 -17.42 -2.29
N GLY A 141 8.99 -18.31 -1.54
CA GLY A 141 10.09 -17.94 -0.65
C GLY A 141 9.67 -17.31 0.68
N GLY A 142 8.42 -17.44 1.11
CA GLY A 142 7.91 -16.89 2.37
C GLY A 142 7.60 -15.39 2.34
N TRP A 143 7.66 -14.78 1.17
CA TRP A 143 7.31 -13.37 0.98
C TRP A 143 5.81 -13.16 0.88
N ILE A 144 5.35 -11.99 1.32
CA ILE A 144 4.00 -11.48 1.09
C ILE A 144 4.06 -10.30 0.11
N SER A 145 3.06 -10.21 -0.76
CA SER A 145 2.91 -9.09 -1.68
C SER A 145 1.49 -8.54 -1.59
N PRO A 146 1.29 -7.22 -1.68
CA PRO A 146 -0.03 -6.64 -1.83
C PRO A 146 -0.76 -7.24 -3.03
N ARG A 147 -2.07 -7.20 -3.00
CA ARG A 147 -2.94 -7.63 -4.09
C ARG A 147 -4.07 -6.65 -4.35
N ALA A 148 -4.62 -6.72 -5.53
CA ALA A 148 -5.88 -6.04 -5.83
C ALA A 148 -7.03 -6.64 -5.01
N VAL A 149 -8.08 -5.85 -4.82
CA VAL A 149 -9.29 -6.20 -4.08
C VAL A 149 -10.43 -6.43 -5.07
N ALA A 150 -11.15 -7.51 -4.89
CA ALA A 150 -12.33 -7.80 -5.68
C ALA A 150 -13.56 -7.01 -5.18
N ALA A 151 -14.46 -6.66 -6.09
CA ALA A 151 -15.69 -5.95 -5.73
C ALA A 151 -16.52 -6.67 -4.65
N ALA A 152 -16.58 -7.99 -4.71
CA ALA A 152 -17.28 -8.80 -3.71
C ALA A 152 -16.69 -8.69 -2.28
N GLU A 153 -15.38 -8.43 -2.15
CA GLU A 153 -14.75 -8.19 -0.85
C GLU A 153 -15.17 -6.84 -0.28
N ILE A 154 -15.25 -5.82 -1.14
CA ILE A 154 -15.74 -4.48 -0.75
C ILE A 154 -17.21 -4.58 -0.32
N ASP A 155 -18.04 -5.32 -1.07
CA ASP A 155 -19.44 -5.55 -0.70
C ASP A 155 -19.57 -6.28 0.63
N GLY A 156 -18.67 -7.23 0.89
CA GLY A 156 -18.57 -7.90 2.18
C GLY A 156 -18.32 -6.93 3.33
N LEU A 157 -17.35 -6.03 3.18
CA LEU A 157 -17.04 -5.00 4.19
C LEU A 157 -18.22 -4.05 4.44
N LEU A 158 -18.88 -3.61 3.39
CA LEU A 158 -20.06 -2.76 3.50
C LEU A 158 -21.23 -3.45 4.20
N GLN A 159 -21.26 -4.77 4.19
CA GLN A 159 -22.21 -5.62 4.94
C GLN A 159 -21.70 -6.01 6.33
N GLY A 160 -20.52 -5.54 6.74
CA GLY A 160 -19.93 -5.83 8.06
C GLY A 160 -19.14 -7.13 8.14
N ARG A 161 -18.79 -7.74 7.01
CA ARG A 161 -17.89 -8.91 6.96
C ARG A 161 -16.44 -8.44 6.89
N ALA A 162 -15.54 -9.09 7.64
CA ALA A 162 -14.11 -8.81 7.54
C ALA A 162 -13.53 -9.37 6.22
N ILE A 163 -12.48 -8.71 5.72
CA ILE A 163 -11.67 -9.29 4.64
C ILE A 163 -10.85 -10.45 5.20
N ALA A 164 -10.89 -11.58 4.53
CA ALA A 164 -10.03 -12.70 4.85
C ALA A 164 -8.57 -12.31 4.54
N SER A 165 -7.78 -12.08 5.58
CA SER A 165 -6.34 -11.93 5.48
C SER A 165 -5.74 -13.30 5.21
N SER A 166 -5.30 -13.55 3.98
CA SER A 166 -4.47 -14.72 3.67
C SER A 166 -3.06 -14.41 4.13
N GLY A 167 -2.72 -14.71 5.37
CA GLY A 167 -1.32 -14.70 5.74
C GLY A 167 -0.99 -14.20 7.13
N VAL A 168 -0.30 -15.06 7.81
CA VAL A 168 0.50 -14.90 9.03
C VAL A 168 -0.30 -14.71 10.31
N GLN A 169 -0.79 -15.83 10.82
CA GLN A 169 -0.87 -15.98 12.27
C GLN A 169 0.54 -15.74 12.84
N SER A 170 0.73 -14.62 13.52
CA SER A 170 1.87 -14.43 14.41
C SER A 170 1.78 -15.51 15.47
N ALA A 171 2.60 -16.55 15.35
CA ALA A 171 2.85 -17.48 16.43
C ALA A 171 3.59 -16.71 17.52
N ASN A 172 2.86 -16.15 18.46
CA ASN A 172 3.39 -15.78 19.77
C ASN A 172 3.74 -17.08 20.49
N ARG A 173 5.04 -17.33 20.64
CA ARG A 173 5.61 -18.13 21.72
C ARG A 173 6.67 -17.32 22.43
#